data_edeedc11220b7a40b86f2655713bb498
#
_entry.id   edeedc11220b7a40b86f2655713bb498
#
_cell.length_a   1.000
_cell.length_b   1.000
_cell.length_c   1.000
_cell.angle_alpha   90.00
_cell.angle_beta   90.00
_cell.angle_gamma   90.00
#
_symmetry.space_group_name_H-M   'P 1'
#
loop_
_entity.id
_entity.type
_entity.pdbx_description
1 polymer ?
#
loop_
_entity_poly.entity_id
_entity_poly.type
_entity_poly.pdbx_seq_one_letter_code
_entity_poly.pdbx_strand_id
1 'polypeptide(L)'
;MTKTKAGISLILNCLTASITFFVIVLLFFIDDPVINNGWESFLFFTTDANLLTAVASVIVAVYDIRILRGKADALPKYAELLKYVGVVSLMLTFATVMLFLIPLYGVSYELGGTNCHMHLVAPMMSLFSFLFCEKRSKISLKESLLGLLPTAVFP
;
A
#
# COMPACT_ATOMS: atom_id res chain seq x y z
N MET A 1 15.88 -12.38 -8.64
CA MET A 1 15.61 -10.93 -8.93
C MET A 1 16.87 -10.32 -9.45
N THR A 2 16.77 -9.53 -10.52
CA THR A 2 17.96 -8.78 -10.93
C THR A 2 18.24 -7.69 -9.90
N LYS A 3 19.52 -7.33 -9.72
CA LYS A 3 19.89 -6.24 -8.79
C LYS A 3 19.22 -4.92 -9.16
N THR A 4 19.04 -4.64 -10.47
CA THR A 4 18.32 -3.45 -10.93
C THR A 4 16.87 -3.43 -10.44
N LYS A 5 16.15 -4.55 -10.58
CA LYS A 5 14.77 -4.65 -10.07
C LYS A 5 14.71 -4.51 -8.55
N ALA A 6 15.66 -5.11 -7.83
CA ALA A 6 15.75 -4.97 -6.38
C ALA A 6 16.02 -3.52 -5.95
N GLY A 7 16.85 -2.80 -6.69
CA GLY A 7 17.12 -1.37 -6.42
C GLY A 7 15.89 -0.49 -6.64
N ILE A 8 15.17 -0.69 -7.74
CA ILE A 8 13.93 0.05 -8.03
C ILE A 8 12.85 -0.28 -7.00
N SER A 9 12.66 -1.57 -6.69
CA SER A 9 11.75 -2.05 -5.65
C SER A 9 12.06 -1.41 -4.30
N LEU A 10 13.33 -1.42 -3.88
CA LEU A 10 13.77 -0.81 -2.63
C LEU A 10 13.37 0.66 -2.55
N ILE A 11 13.65 1.45 -3.60
CA ILE A 11 13.32 2.88 -3.62
C ILE A 11 11.81 3.08 -3.48
N LEU A 12 11.01 2.38 -4.30
CA LEU A 12 9.55 2.51 -4.28
C LEU A 12 8.96 2.09 -2.94
N ASN A 13 9.43 0.99 -2.35
CA ASN A 13 8.95 0.50 -1.06
C ASN A 13 9.36 1.42 0.09
N CYS A 14 10.58 1.94 0.09
CA CYS A 14 11.01 2.92 1.08
C CYS A 14 10.18 4.21 0.99
N LEU A 15 9.93 4.74 -0.20
CA LEU A 15 9.09 5.91 -0.40
C LEU A 15 7.65 5.65 0.06
N THR A 16 7.04 4.54 -0.39
CA THR A 16 5.68 4.17 0.03
C THR A 16 5.59 4.08 1.55
N ALA A 17 6.48 3.33 2.20
CA ALA A 17 6.44 3.17 3.65
C ALA A 17 6.66 4.49 4.38
N SER A 18 7.71 5.25 4.02
CA SER A 18 8.07 6.49 4.72
C SER A 18 6.98 7.55 4.61
N ILE A 19 6.44 7.78 3.40
CA ILE A 19 5.40 8.79 3.19
C ILE A 19 4.10 8.34 3.86
N THR A 20 3.72 7.06 3.75
CA THR A 20 2.51 6.55 4.40
C THR A 20 2.58 6.66 5.91
N PHE A 21 3.69 6.26 6.55
CA PHE A 21 3.85 6.43 8.00
C PHE A 21 3.82 7.91 8.40
N PHE A 22 4.47 8.78 7.62
CA PHE A 22 4.42 10.21 7.87
C PHE A 22 2.98 10.76 7.76
N VAL A 23 2.23 10.38 6.74
CA VAL A 23 0.83 10.78 6.58
C VAL A 23 -0.03 10.26 7.74
N ILE A 24 0.13 8.99 8.14
CA ILE A 24 -0.61 8.43 9.29
C ILE A 24 -0.29 9.21 10.57
N VAL A 25 0.98 9.55 10.81
CA VAL A 25 1.36 10.38 11.95
C VAL A 25 0.70 11.76 11.88
N LEU A 26 0.68 12.38 10.69
CA LEU A 26 0.02 13.68 10.52
C LEU A 26 -1.48 13.65 10.89
N LEU A 27 -2.19 12.53 10.67
CA LEU A 27 -3.61 12.40 11.04
C LEU A 27 -3.86 12.63 12.54
N PHE A 28 -2.85 12.46 13.39
CA PHE A 28 -2.96 12.75 14.83
C PHE A 28 -2.76 14.24 15.18
N PHE A 29 -2.30 15.06 14.23
CA PHE A 29 -2.02 16.48 14.43
C PHE A 29 -2.88 17.39 13.57
N ILE A 30 -3.68 16.83 12.65
CA ILE A 30 -4.62 17.59 11.84
C ILE A 30 -5.91 17.76 12.66
N ASP A 31 -6.28 18.98 12.94
CA ASP A 31 -7.54 19.32 13.60
C ASP A 31 -8.55 19.78 12.53
N ASP A 32 -9.18 18.81 11.87
CA ASP A 32 -10.17 19.05 10.84
C ASP A 32 -11.50 18.40 11.24
N PRO A 33 -12.59 19.18 11.38
CA PRO A 33 -13.89 18.67 11.83
C PRO A 33 -14.55 17.69 10.83
N VAL A 34 -14.04 17.61 9.60
CA VAL A 34 -14.59 16.75 8.53
C VAL A 34 -13.77 15.47 8.39
N ILE A 35 -12.46 15.54 8.68
CA ILE A 35 -11.55 14.40 8.63
C ILE A 35 -11.44 13.84 10.04
N ASN A 36 -11.86 12.59 10.24
CA ASN A 36 -11.67 11.92 11.52
C ASN A 36 -10.20 11.87 11.89
N ASN A 37 -9.85 12.37 13.04
CA ASN A 37 -8.48 12.58 13.49
C ASN A 37 -7.98 11.43 14.36
N GLY A 38 -6.67 11.19 14.32
CA GLY A 38 -6.02 10.26 15.22
C GLY A 38 -6.58 8.84 15.10
N TRP A 39 -7.05 8.29 16.22
CA TRP A 39 -7.53 6.90 16.28
C TRP A 39 -8.79 6.64 15.46
N GLU A 40 -9.64 7.63 15.25
CA GLU A 40 -10.85 7.50 14.44
C GLU A 40 -10.54 7.26 12.96
N SER A 41 -9.34 7.66 12.51
CA SER A 41 -8.88 7.39 11.14
C SER A 41 -8.81 5.90 10.83
N PHE A 42 -8.61 5.05 11.84
CA PHE A 42 -8.59 3.58 11.69
C PHE A 42 -9.97 2.94 11.60
N LEU A 43 -11.04 3.72 11.68
CA LEU A 43 -12.39 3.30 11.30
C LEU A 43 -12.58 3.28 9.78
N PHE A 44 -11.62 3.79 9.03
CA PHE A 44 -11.67 3.79 7.56
C PHE A 44 -10.75 2.73 6.97
N PHE A 45 -11.30 1.90 6.13
CA PHE A 45 -10.56 0.87 5.38
C PHE A 45 -9.33 1.44 4.64
N THR A 46 -9.42 2.69 4.17
CA THR A 46 -8.30 3.38 3.50
C THR A 46 -7.06 3.45 4.39
N THR A 47 -7.21 3.84 5.65
CA THR A 47 -6.09 3.96 6.59
C THR A 47 -5.46 2.60 6.88
N ASP A 48 -6.29 1.59 7.13
CA ASP A 48 -5.82 0.23 7.41
C ASP A 48 -5.14 -0.41 6.20
N ALA A 49 -5.70 -0.23 5.00
CA ALA A 49 -5.09 -0.72 3.75
C ALA A 49 -3.72 -0.06 3.49
N ASN A 50 -3.62 1.25 3.75
CA ASN A 50 -2.34 1.98 3.64
C ASN A 50 -1.33 1.50 4.68
N LEU A 51 -1.72 1.34 5.94
CA LEU A 51 -0.85 0.82 7.01
C LEU A 51 -0.35 -0.59 6.69
N LEU A 52 -1.26 -1.49 6.29
CA LEU A 52 -0.90 -2.86 5.89
C LEU A 52 0.14 -2.85 4.76
N THR A 53 -0.07 -2.00 3.75
CA THR A 53 0.85 -1.90 2.62
C THR A 53 2.18 -1.27 3.01
N ALA A 54 2.19 -0.29 3.91
CA ALA A 54 3.42 0.30 4.44
C ALA A 54 4.26 -0.76 5.18
N VAL A 55 3.64 -1.56 6.05
CA VAL A 55 4.30 -2.67 6.75
C VAL A 55 4.85 -3.70 5.76
N ALA A 56 4.05 -4.11 4.78
CA ALA A 56 4.48 -5.02 3.72
C ALA A 56 5.67 -4.44 2.94
N SER A 57 5.66 -3.14 2.63
CA SER A 57 6.73 -2.45 1.93
C SER A 57 8.04 -2.43 2.73
N VAL A 58 7.97 -2.24 4.06
CA VAL A 58 9.17 -2.36 4.93
C VAL A 58 9.77 -3.76 4.83
N ILE A 59 8.93 -4.80 4.90
CA ILE A 59 9.39 -6.18 4.81
C ILE A 59 10.07 -6.44 3.45
N VAL A 60 9.44 -5.99 2.36
CA VAL A 60 10.01 -6.12 1.01
C VAL A 60 11.33 -5.38 0.91
N ALA A 61 11.42 -4.13 1.39
CA ALA A 61 12.64 -3.33 1.38
C ALA A 61 13.80 -4.02 2.11
N VAL A 62 13.54 -4.67 3.25
CA VAL A 62 14.56 -5.47 3.97
C VAL A 62 15.09 -6.61 3.10
N TYR A 63 14.20 -7.32 2.37
CA TYR A 63 14.63 -8.37 1.46
C TYR A 63 15.34 -7.84 0.22
N ASP A 64 14.93 -6.69 -0.32
CA ASP A 64 15.61 -6.03 -1.43
C ASP A 64 17.07 -5.70 -1.06
N ILE A 65 17.31 -5.19 0.15
CA ILE A 65 18.65 -4.95 0.68
C ILE A 65 19.45 -6.27 0.76
N ARG A 66 18.82 -7.36 1.22
CA ARG A 66 19.49 -8.68 1.29
C ARG A 66 19.85 -9.19 -0.10
N ILE A 67 18.98 -9.00 -1.08
CA ILE A 67 19.22 -9.38 -2.49
C ILE A 67 20.37 -8.55 -3.08
N LEU A 68 20.37 -7.24 -2.87
CA LEU A 68 21.44 -6.35 -3.34
C LEU A 68 22.80 -6.72 -2.75
N ARG A 69 22.82 -7.18 -1.49
CA ARG A 69 24.01 -7.65 -0.78
C ARG A 69 24.40 -9.10 -1.13
N GLY A 70 23.66 -9.80 -1.99
CA GLY A 70 23.91 -11.19 -2.35
C GLY A 70 23.61 -12.19 -1.21
N LYS A 71 22.81 -11.79 -0.21
CA LYS A 71 22.41 -12.64 0.93
C LYS A 71 21.05 -13.33 0.71
N ALA A 72 20.37 -13.02 -0.39
CA ALA A 72 19.14 -13.69 -0.81
C ALA A 72 19.03 -13.59 -2.34
N ASP A 73 18.43 -14.59 -2.97
CA ASP A 73 18.23 -14.62 -4.42
C ASP A 73 16.84 -14.05 -4.82
N ALA A 74 15.90 -14.10 -3.90
CA ALA A 74 14.51 -13.74 -4.14
C ALA A 74 13.78 -13.32 -2.88
N LEU A 75 12.60 -12.66 -3.07
CA LEU A 75 11.63 -12.46 -2.01
C LEU A 75 11.08 -13.82 -1.55
N PRO A 76 10.90 -14.05 -0.24
CA PRO A 76 10.18 -15.20 0.24
C PRO A 76 8.68 -15.09 -0.08
N LYS A 77 8.03 -16.23 -0.29
CA LYS A 77 6.63 -16.29 -0.71
C LYS A 77 5.68 -15.51 0.21
N TYR A 78 5.91 -15.56 1.51
CA TYR A 78 5.06 -14.82 2.46
C TYR A 78 5.16 -13.29 2.29
N ALA A 79 6.35 -12.77 1.99
CA ALA A 79 6.53 -11.33 1.75
C ALA A 79 5.84 -10.89 0.45
N GLU A 80 5.96 -11.73 -0.60
CA GLU A 80 5.24 -11.54 -1.87
C GLU A 80 3.72 -11.55 -1.66
N LEU A 81 3.19 -12.51 -0.88
CA LEU A 81 1.76 -12.60 -0.60
C LEU A 81 1.26 -11.45 0.27
N LEU A 82 2.01 -11.06 1.31
CA LEU A 82 1.64 -9.93 2.15
C LEU A 82 1.58 -8.63 1.33
N LYS A 83 2.57 -8.42 0.45
CA LYS A 83 2.57 -7.27 -0.46
C LYS A 83 1.40 -7.34 -1.43
N TYR A 84 1.09 -8.52 -1.98
CA TYR A 84 -0.07 -8.74 -2.83
C TYR A 84 -1.37 -8.33 -2.13
N VAL A 85 -1.59 -8.79 -0.90
CA VAL A 85 -2.78 -8.45 -0.09
C VAL A 85 -2.89 -6.94 0.10
N GLY A 86 -1.80 -6.27 0.48
CA GLY A 86 -1.76 -4.82 0.62
C GLY A 86 -2.09 -4.09 -0.68
N VAL A 87 -1.49 -4.51 -1.81
CA VAL A 87 -1.76 -3.91 -3.12
C VAL A 87 -3.22 -4.07 -3.53
N VAL A 88 -3.82 -5.25 -3.35
CA VAL A 88 -5.23 -5.48 -3.67
C VAL A 88 -6.14 -4.58 -2.82
N SER A 89 -5.85 -4.47 -1.52
CA SER A 89 -6.60 -3.58 -0.61
C SER A 89 -6.53 -2.12 -1.05
N LEU A 90 -5.33 -1.62 -1.40
CA LEU A 90 -5.16 -0.27 -1.90
C LEU A 90 -5.84 -0.04 -3.25
N MET A 91 -5.79 -1.02 -4.16
CA MET A 91 -6.46 -0.91 -5.46
C MET A 91 -7.98 -0.89 -5.31
N LEU A 92 -8.54 -1.59 -4.32
CA LEU A 92 -9.95 -1.49 -3.98
C LEU A 92 -10.31 -0.08 -3.49
N THR A 93 -9.51 0.46 -2.55
CA THR A 93 -9.68 1.86 -2.10
C THR A 93 -9.60 2.83 -3.26
N PHE A 94 -8.57 2.71 -4.11
CA PHE A 94 -8.42 3.55 -5.30
C PHE A 94 -9.64 3.48 -6.22
N ALA A 95 -10.12 2.27 -6.53
CA ALA A 95 -11.29 2.09 -7.39
C ALA A 95 -12.55 2.70 -6.76
N THR A 96 -12.77 2.53 -5.47
CA THR A 96 -13.90 3.12 -4.73
C THR A 96 -13.84 4.65 -4.80
N VAL A 97 -12.68 5.24 -4.54
CA VAL A 97 -12.51 6.70 -4.61
C VAL A 97 -12.75 7.21 -6.03
N MET A 98 -12.12 6.62 -7.04
CA MET A 98 -12.21 7.11 -8.41
C MET A 98 -13.62 6.94 -9.01
N LEU A 99 -14.29 5.81 -8.73
CA LEU A 99 -15.56 5.48 -9.36
C LEU A 99 -16.79 5.98 -8.59
N PHE A 100 -16.68 6.13 -7.27
CA PHE A 100 -17.83 6.47 -6.43
C PHE A 100 -17.63 7.79 -5.67
N LEU A 101 -16.51 7.97 -4.95
CA LEU A 101 -16.39 9.11 -4.05
C LEU A 101 -16.12 10.43 -4.81
N ILE A 102 -15.24 10.41 -5.81
CA ILE A 102 -14.99 11.60 -6.64
C ILE A 102 -16.26 12.11 -7.34
N PRO A 103 -17.09 11.27 -7.96
CA PRO A 103 -18.38 11.72 -8.52
C PRO A 103 -19.35 12.30 -7.50
N LEU A 104 -19.28 11.88 -6.23
CA LEU A 104 -20.19 12.33 -5.18
C LEU A 104 -19.69 13.60 -4.46
N TYR A 105 -18.37 13.63 -4.13
CA TYR A 105 -17.79 14.67 -3.25
C TYR A 105 -16.83 15.62 -3.97
N GLY A 106 -16.42 15.27 -5.18
CA GLY A 106 -15.52 16.06 -6.01
C GLY A 106 -14.04 15.76 -5.81
N VAL A 107 -13.25 16.05 -6.86
CA VAL A 107 -11.82 15.76 -6.93
C VAL A 107 -11.03 16.48 -5.81
N SER A 108 -11.36 17.76 -5.55
CA SER A 108 -10.63 18.57 -4.58
C SER A 108 -10.75 18.05 -3.16
N TYR A 109 -11.86 17.40 -2.82
CA TYR A 109 -12.09 16.78 -1.52
C TYR A 109 -11.33 15.45 -1.42
N GLU A 110 -11.52 14.58 -2.41
CA GLU A 110 -10.98 13.19 -2.37
C GLU A 110 -9.48 13.11 -2.67
N LEU A 111 -8.91 14.06 -3.40
CA LEU A 111 -7.48 14.11 -3.73
C LEU A 111 -6.80 15.36 -3.15
N GLY A 112 -7.42 16.05 -2.20
CA GLY A 112 -6.80 17.16 -1.48
C GLY A 112 -5.87 16.68 -0.36
N GLY A 113 -4.82 17.47 -0.06
CA GLY A 113 -3.96 17.24 1.10
C GLY A 113 -3.41 15.81 1.21
N THR A 114 -3.57 15.20 2.39
CA THR A 114 -3.12 13.83 2.69
C THR A 114 -3.87 12.76 1.90
N ASN A 115 -5.11 13.03 1.48
CA ASN A 115 -5.94 12.11 0.69
C ASN A 115 -5.31 11.79 -0.66
N CYS A 116 -4.63 12.75 -1.29
CA CYS A 116 -3.93 12.50 -2.55
C CYS A 116 -2.91 11.35 -2.41
N HIS A 117 -2.15 11.33 -1.31
CA HIS A 117 -1.24 10.22 -1.06
C HIS A 117 -1.99 8.91 -0.82
N MET A 118 -2.98 8.92 0.07
CA MET A 118 -3.70 7.72 0.50
C MET A 118 -4.52 7.07 -0.62
N HIS A 119 -5.12 7.90 -1.49
CA HIS A 119 -6.07 7.44 -2.50
C HIS A 119 -5.46 7.27 -3.89
N LEU A 120 -4.33 7.92 -4.20
CA LEU A 120 -3.73 7.89 -5.53
C LEU A 120 -2.27 7.45 -5.51
N VAL A 121 -1.40 8.15 -4.76
CA VAL A 121 0.04 7.96 -4.87
C VAL A 121 0.46 6.60 -4.33
N ALA A 122 0.04 6.23 -3.10
CA ALA A 122 0.39 4.95 -2.48
C ALA A 122 -0.16 3.75 -3.27
N PRO A 123 -1.44 3.72 -3.73
CA PRO A 123 -1.94 2.67 -4.59
C PRO A 123 -1.12 2.50 -5.88
N MET A 124 -0.84 3.59 -6.59
CA MET A 124 -0.09 3.52 -7.86
C MET A 124 1.35 3.06 -7.66
N MET A 125 2.06 3.62 -6.68
CA MET A 125 3.44 3.22 -6.39
C MET A 125 3.53 1.75 -5.98
N SER A 126 2.60 1.28 -5.12
CA SER A 126 2.57 -0.10 -4.65
C SER A 126 2.23 -1.08 -5.76
N LEU A 127 1.26 -0.74 -6.62
CA LEU A 127 0.89 -1.56 -7.79
C LEU A 127 2.07 -1.67 -8.75
N PHE A 128 2.70 -0.55 -9.08
CA PHE A 128 3.84 -0.51 -10.00
C PHE A 128 5.01 -1.34 -9.46
N SER A 129 5.39 -1.12 -8.20
CA SER A 129 6.45 -1.88 -7.52
C SER A 129 6.17 -3.38 -7.57
N PHE A 130 4.95 -3.80 -7.19
CA PHE A 130 4.56 -5.20 -7.16
C PHE A 130 4.62 -5.85 -8.54
N LEU A 131 3.97 -5.27 -9.55
CA LEU A 131 3.87 -5.89 -10.87
C LEU A 131 5.20 -5.97 -11.61
N PHE A 132 6.02 -4.93 -11.54
CA PHE A 132 7.23 -4.83 -12.35
C PHE A 132 8.49 -5.32 -11.65
N CYS A 133 8.53 -5.25 -10.31
CA CYS A 133 9.73 -5.56 -9.56
C CYS A 133 9.60 -6.84 -8.73
N GLU A 134 8.48 -7.05 -8.05
CA GLU A 134 8.35 -8.02 -6.96
C GLU A 134 7.66 -9.32 -7.37
N LYS A 135 6.61 -9.24 -8.20
CA LYS A 135 5.85 -10.42 -8.63
C LYS A 135 6.71 -11.40 -9.43
N ARG A 136 6.80 -12.64 -8.98
CA ARG A 136 7.61 -13.70 -9.61
C ARG A 136 6.91 -15.02 -9.76
N SER A 137 6.12 -15.40 -8.75
CA SER A 137 5.41 -16.66 -8.75
C SER A 137 4.01 -16.50 -9.36
N LYS A 138 3.49 -17.58 -9.91
CA LYS A 138 2.07 -17.64 -10.24
C LYS A 138 1.31 -17.65 -8.91
N ILE A 139 0.40 -16.69 -8.76
CA ILE A 139 -0.52 -16.65 -7.63
C ILE A 139 -1.64 -17.65 -7.95
N SER A 140 -1.82 -18.65 -7.11
CA SER A 140 -2.90 -19.62 -7.25
C SER A 140 -4.26 -18.99 -6.93
N LEU A 141 -5.36 -19.65 -7.34
CA LEU A 141 -6.71 -19.14 -7.01
C LEU A 141 -6.93 -18.98 -5.50
N LYS A 142 -6.44 -19.92 -4.70
CA LYS A 142 -6.52 -19.83 -3.23
C LYS A 142 -5.76 -18.63 -2.68
N GLU A 143 -4.57 -18.37 -3.19
CA GLU A 143 -3.77 -17.21 -2.81
C GLU A 143 -4.40 -15.90 -3.31
N SER A 144 -5.06 -15.91 -4.47
CA SER A 144 -5.78 -14.74 -4.98
C SER A 144 -6.91 -14.31 -4.06
N LEU A 145 -7.59 -15.27 -3.43
CA LEU A 145 -8.65 -14.98 -2.45
C LEU A 145 -8.12 -14.31 -1.17
N LEU A 146 -6.84 -14.50 -0.83
CA LEU A 146 -6.24 -13.80 0.31
C LEU A 146 -6.28 -12.26 0.14
N GLY A 147 -6.23 -11.76 -1.08
CA GLY A 147 -6.36 -10.34 -1.36
C GLY A 147 -7.70 -9.73 -0.90
N LEU A 148 -8.73 -10.56 -0.75
CA LEU A 148 -10.05 -10.12 -0.28
C LEU A 148 -10.20 -10.18 1.25
N LEU A 149 -9.26 -10.81 1.98
CA LEU A 149 -9.35 -10.96 3.43
C LEU A 149 -9.51 -9.62 4.17
N PRO A 150 -8.73 -8.57 3.88
CA PRO A 150 -8.87 -7.30 4.59
C PRO A 150 -10.27 -6.70 4.46
N THR A 151 -10.89 -6.82 3.28
CA THR A 151 -12.25 -6.33 3.04
C THR A 151 -13.33 -7.18 3.69
N ALA A 152 -13.08 -8.50 3.86
CA ALA A 152 -14.01 -9.41 4.51
C ALA A 152 -13.99 -9.30 6.04
N VAL A 153 -12.87 -8.81 6.61
CA VAL A 153 -12.68 -8.68 8.07
C VAL A 153 -12.95 -7.26 8.54
N PHE A 154 -12.90 -6.28 7.63
CA PHE A 154 -13.20 -4.89 7.96
C PHE A 154 -14.68 -4.75 8.33
N PRO A 155 -15.00 -4.16 9.52
CA PRO A 155 -16.36 -4.08 10.05
C PRO A 155 -17.26 -3.11 9.28
#